data_354f6db94cdb08f0a48ea3ecbec95e03
#
_entry.id   354f6db94cdb08f0a48ea3ecbec95e03
#
_cell.length_a   1.000
_cell.length_b   1.000
_cell.length_c   1.000
_cell.angle_alpha   90.00
_cell.angle_beta   90.00
_cell.angle_gamma   90.00
#
_symmetry.space_group_name_H-M   'P 1'
#
loop_
_entity.id
_entity.type
_entity.pdbx_description
1 polymer ?
#
loop_
_entity_poly.entity_id
_entity_poly.type
_entity_poly.pdbx_seq_one_letter_code
_entity_poly.pdbx_strand_id
1 'polypeptide(L)'
;MKKAISKFILFLKGWKVAGDIPKDISKCIIIAAPHTSNWDFVIGRAFGYLLGMNAKYLGKSQLFTPLYGWFFRLTGGIPVDRTKHNNLVSFSMDLFSKSKKLIIGLSPEGTRQKVDKWKFGFYHIAVGAKFPIVISFLDYKEKKVGIGKVIYPSGNIKKDMQIIQDFYKTITP
;
A
#
# COMPACT_ATOMS: atom_id res chain seq x y z
N MET A 1 3.59 -19.55 -10.75
CA MET A 1 2.12 -19.63 -10.53
C MET A 1 1.49 -18.29 -10.23
N LYS A 2 1.82 -17.59 -9.11
CA LYS A 2 1.20 -16.28 -8.75
C LYS A 2 1.31 -15.21 -9.84
N LYS A 3 2.48 -15.05 -10.51
CA LYS A 3 2.67 -14.08 -11.60
C LYS A 3 1.77 -14.34 -12.81
N ALA A 4 1.61 -15.61 -13.22
CA ALA A 4 0.77 -15.97 -14.37
C ALA A 4 -0.72 -15.67 -14.08
N ILE A 5 -1.20 -16.05 -12.89
CA ILE A 5 -2.56 -15.75 -12.44
C ILE A 5 -2.78 -14.22 -12.38
N SER A 6 -1.83 -13.48 -11.86
CA SER A 6 -1.91 -12.02 -11.76
C SER A 6 -1.95 -11.35 -13.14
N LYS A 7 -1.12 -11.81 -14.07
CA LYS A 7 -1.14 -11.34 -15.47
C LYS A 7 -2.50 -11.60 -16.11
N PHE A 8 -3.06 -12.78 -15.90
CA PHE A 8 -4.37 -13.15 -16.42
C PHE A 8 -5.50 -12.30 -15.83
N ILE A 9 -5.50 -12.07 -14.51
CA ILE A 9 -6.50 -11.21 -13.85
C ILE A 9 -6.45 -9.78 -14.39
N LEU A 10 -5.25 -9.18 -14.49
CA LEU A 10 -5.09 -7.82 -14.99
C LEU A 10 -5.51 -7.73 -16.47
N PHE A 11 -5.16 -8.72 -17.28
CA PHE A 11 -5.54 -8.80 -18.69
C PHE A 11 -7.07 -8.88 -18.86
N LEU A 12 -7.75 -9.80 -18.16
CA LEU A 12 -9.20 -9.97 -18.23
C LEU A 12 -9.96 -8.70 -17.81
N LYS A 13 -9.42 -7.94 -16.88
CA LYS A 13 -10.01 -6.68 -16.40
C LYS A 13 -9.57 -5.47 -17.24
N GLY A 14 -8.73 -5.67 -18.26
CA GLY A 14 -8.21 -4.62 -19.14
C GLY A 14 -7.24 -3.65 -18.47
N TRP A 15 -6.58 -4.07 -17.36
CA TRP A 15 -5.65 -3.23 -16.62
C TRP A 15 -4.25 -3.27 -17.21
N LYS A 16 -3.68 -2.09 -17.43
CA LYS A 16 -2.29 -1.88 -17.85
C LYS A 16 -1.41 -1.63 -16.64
N VAL A 17 -0.19 -2.15 -16.68
CA VAL A 17 0.81 -1.95 -15.63
C VAL A 17 1.75 -0.82 -16.01
N ALA A 18 2.03 0.09 -15.08
CA ALA A 18 2.91 1.23 -15.27
C ALA A 18 3.92 1.37 -14.13
N GLY A 19 5.16 1.65 -14.48
CA GLY A 19 6.26 1.84 -13.52
C GLY A 19 6.66 0.55 -12.79
N ASP A 20 7.72 0.66 -12.03
CA ASP A 20 8.29 -0.41 -11.20
C ASP A 20 8.88 0.21 -9.92
N ILE A 21 9.08 -0.63 -8.91
CA ILE A 21 9.76 -0.20 -7.70
C ILE A 21 11.29 -0.37 -7.90
N PRO A 22 12.11 0.62 -7.54
CA PRO A 22 13.56 0.48 -7.63
C PRO A 22 14.06 -0.76 -6.88
N LYS A 23 14.93 -1.54 -7.52
CA LYS A 23 15.40 -2.85 -7.01
C LYS A 23 16.22 -2.77 -5.73
N ASP A 24 16.82 -1.63 -5.46
CA ASP A 24 17.59 -1.31 -4.26
C ASP A 24 16.71 -1.06 -3.03
N ILE A 25 15.40 -0.80 -3.22
CA ILE A 25 14.48 -0.57 -2.12
C ILE A 25 14.05 -1.91 -1.52
N SER A 26 14.68 -2.27 -0.41
CA SER A 26 14.35 -3.49 0.35
C SER A 26 13.25 -3.26 1.40
N LYS A 27 13.08 -2.01 1.87
CA LYS A 27 12.10 -1.60 2.87
C LYS A 27 11.43 -0.30 2.44
N CYS A 28 10.09 -0.27 2.43
CA CYS A 28 9.33 0.96 2.15
C CYS A 28 7.88 0.84 2.64
N ILE A 29 7.24 1.99 2.74
CA ILE A 29 5.79 2.10 2.80
C ILE A 29 5.27 2.34 1.39
N ILE A 30 4.37 1.49 0.90
CA ILE A 30 3.61 1.78 -0.32
C ILE A 30 2.29 2.40 0.08
N ILE A 31 1.99 3.58 -0.44
CA ILE A 31 0.67 4.18 -0.31
C ILE A 31 -0.09 4.00 -1.61
N ALA A 32 -1.37 3.60 -1.50
CA ALA A 32 -2.26 3.39 -2.62
C ALA A 32 -3.52 4.25 -2.43
N ALA A 33 -3.77 5.13 -3.39
CA ALA A 33 -4.96 5.96 -3.49
C ALA A 33 -5.30 6.17 -4.98
N PRO A 34 -6.53 6.57 -5.32
CA PRO A 34 -7.70 6.51 -4.45
C PRO A 34 -8.10 5.06 -4.11
N HIS A 35 -8.77 4.88 -2.96
CA HIS A 35 -9.25 3.56 -2.54
C HIS A 35 -10.78 3.58 -2.47
N THR A 36 -11.40 3.10 -3.53
CA THR A 36 -12.84 3.25 -3.75
C THR A 36 -13.61 1.93 -3.75
N SER A 37 -12.90 0.80 -3.95
CA SER A 37 -13.54 -0.50 -4.17
C SER A 37 -12.79 -1.66 -3.51
N ASN A 38 -13.50 -2.78 -3.30
CA ASN A 38 -12.86 -4.05 -2.94
C ASN A 38 -11.96 -4.58 -4.07
N TRP A 39 -12.23 -4.18 -5.32
CA TRP A 39 -11.41 -4.55 -6.47
C TRP A 39 -10.01 -3.94 -6.41
N ASP A 40 -9.84 -2.80 -5.74
CA ASP A 40 -8.53 -2.17 -5.55
C ASP A 40 -7.55 -3.13 -4.86
N PHE A 41 -8.07 -3.91 -3.88
CA PHE A 41 -7.28 -4.93 -3.22
C PHE A 41 -6.85 -6.04 -4.19
N VAL A 42 -7.78 -6.53 -5.02
CA VAL A 42 -7.51 -7.62 -5.98
C VAL A 42 -6.50 -7.16 -7.03
N ILE A 43 -6.72 -5.98 -7.62
CA ILE A 43 -5.86 -5.40 -8.67
C ILE A 43 -4.48 -5.06 -8.08
N GLY A 44 -4.45 -4.39 -6.92
CA GLY A 44 -3.20 -4.05 -6.24
C GLY A 44 -2.38 -5.29 -5.83
N ARG A 45 -3.06 -6.39 -5.39
CA ARG A 45 -2.37 -7.66 -5.09
C ARG A 45 -1.84 -8.34 -6.35
N ALA A 46 -2.64 -8.36 -7.43
CA ALA A 46 -2.20 -8.89 -8.71
C ALA A 46 -0.99 -8.11 -9.24
N PHE A 47 -1.04 -6.79 -9.20
CA PHE A 47 0.07 -5.92 -9.54
C PHE A 47 1.33 -6.22 -8.71
N GLY A 48 1.20 -6.27 -7.39
CA GLY A 48 2.31 -6.60 -6.50
C GLY A 48 2.95 -7.96 -6.81
N TYR A 49 2.14 -9.00 -7.07
CA TYR A 49 2.67 -10.32 -7.44
C TYR A 49 3.34 -10.32 -8.82
N LEU A 50 2.84 -9.53 -9.77
CA LEU A 50 3.43 -9.40 -11.08
C LEU A 50 4.85 -8.82 -10.99
N LEU A 51 5.04 -7.78 -10.17
CA LEU A 51 6.35 -7.17 -9.90
C LEU A 51 7.24 -8.01 -8.96
N GLY A 52 6.74 -9.11 -8.43
CA GLY A 52 7.46 -9.94 -7.47
C GLY A 52 7.57 -9.33 -6.07
N MET A 53 6.75 -8.31 -5.79
CA MET A 53 6.68 -7.70 -4.47
C MET A 53 5.97 -8.62 -3.47
N ASN A 54 6.60 -8.85 -2.33
CA ASN A 54 5.95 -9.51 -1.20
C ASN A 54 5.40 -8.46 -0.21
N ALA A 55 4.60 -7.54 -0.75
CA ALA A 55 4.01 -6.49 0.06
C ALA A 55 3.05 -7.07 1.10
N LYS A 56 3.14 -6.58 2.33
CA LYS A 56 2.23 -6.87 3.43
C LYS A 56 1.20 -5.75 3.54
N TYR A 57 0.09 -6.01 4.22
CA TYR A 57 -0.89 -4.99 4.58
C TYR A 57 -1.40 -5.22 6.00
N LEU A 58 -1.82 -4.16 6.65
CA LEU A 58 -2.31 -4.19 8.03
C LEU A 58 -3.84 -4.34 8.01
N GLY A 59 -4.31 -5.52 8.36
CA GLY A 59 -5.74 -5.85 8.43
C GLY A 59 -6.29 -5.78 9.86
N LYS A 60 -7.59 -5.49 10.00
CA LYS A 60 -8.27 -5.57 11.30
C LYS A 60 -8.15 -6.99 11.84
N SER A 61 -7.81 -7.15 13.14
CA SER A 61 -7.65 -8.46 13.78
C SER A 61 -8.88 -9.36 13.61
N GLN A 62 -10.08 -8.77 13.57
CA GLN A 62 -11.35 -9.49 13.38
C GLN A 62 -11.45 -10.23 12.02
N LEU A 63 -10.64 -9.86 11.03
CA LEU A 63 -10.59 -10.56 9.73
C LEU A 63 -9.79 -11.86 9.80
N PHE A 64 -9.03 -12.07 10.86
CA PHE A 64 -8.11 -13.21 11.00
C PHE A 64 -8.70 -14.33 11.87
N THR A 65 -10.02 -14.53 11.78
CA THR A 65 -10.72 -15.66 12.42
C THR A 65 -10.23 -17.01 11.89
N PRO A 66 -10.48 -18.13 12.58
CA PRO A 66 -10.11 -19.46 12.10
C PRO A 66 -10.64 -19.78 10.69
N LEU A 67 -11.84 -19.30 10.37
CA LEU A 67 -12.50 -19.60 9.10
C LEU A 67 -11.89 -18.89 7.91
N TYR A 68 -11.54 -17.59 8.02
CA TYR A 68 -11.04 -16.76 6.90
C TYR A 68 -9.62 -16.26 7.08
N GLY A 69 -9.05 -16.37 8.27
CA GLY A 69 -7.76 -15.79 8.59
C GLY A 69 -6.60 -16.37 7.79
N TRP A 70 -6.69 -17.62 7.36
CA TRP A 70 -5.69 -18.26 6.51
C TRP A 70 -5.56 -17.53 5.15
N PHE A 71 -6.70 -17.12 4.55
CA PHE A 71 -6.72 -16.38 3.29
C PHE A 71 -6.01 -15.02 3.44
N PHE A 72 -6.36 -14.26 4.49
CA PHE A 72 -5.72 -12.96 4.74
C PHE A 72 -4.23 -13.11 5.01
N ARG A 73 -3.80 -14.12 5.77
CA ARG A 73 -2.36 -14.40 5.97
C ARG A 73 -1.66 -14.79 4.67
N LEU A 74 -2.25 -15.66 3.87
CA LEU A 74 -1.70 -16.10 2.58
C LEU A 74 -1.53 -14.93 1.60
N THR A 75 -2.45 -13.96 1.64
CA THR A 75 -2.39 -12.74 0.85
C THR A 75 -1.50 -11.66 1.46
N GLY A 76 -0.79 -11.94 2.54
CA GLY A 76 0.18 -11.01 3.14
C GLY A 76 -0.39 -10.09 4.20
N GLY A 77 -1.58 -10.37 4.70
CA GLY A 77 -2.19 -9.63 5.80
C GLY A 77 -1.48 -9.88 7.14
N ILE A 78 -1.32 -8.81 7.88
CA ILE A 78 -0.82 -8.80 9.26
C ILE A 78 -1.97 -8.30 10.14
N PRO A 79 -2.44 -9.09 11.13
CA PRO A 79 -3.51 -8.68 12.02
C PRO A 79 -3.08 -7.53 12.91
N VAL A 80 -3.92 -6.50 13.01
CA VAL A 80 -3.69 -5.36 13.89
C VAL A 80 -4.96 -5.03 14.67
N ASP A 81 -4.80 -4.86 15.98
CA ASP A 81 -5.84 -4.32 16.83
C ASP A 81 -5.85 -2.79 16.71
N ARG A 82 -6.86 -2.26 16.03
CA ARG A 82 -7.00 -0.82 15.79
C ARG A 82 -7.67 -0.08 16.94
N THR A 83 -8.12 -0.76 17.97
CA THR A 83 -8.71 -0.12 19.16
C THR A 83 -7.64 0.53 20.02
N LYS A 84 -6.41 0.08 19.91
CA LYS A 84 -5.23 0.62 20.61
C LYS A 84 -4.51 1.63 19.71
N HIS A 85 -5.06 2.85 19.62
CA HIS A 85 -4.63 3.90 18.67
C HIS A 85 -3.14 4.24 18.66
N ASN A 86 -2.45 4.11 19.78
CA ASN A 86 -1.02 4.47 19.89
C ASN A 86 -0.06 3.39 19.40
N ASN A 87 -0.57 2.22 18.95
CA ASN A 87 0.28 1.07 18.64
C ASN A 87 0.59 0.84 17.16
N LEU A 88 -0.15 1.47 16.21
CA LEU A 88 0.03 1.15 14.80
C LEU A 88 1.39 1.59 14.26
N VAL A 89 1.80 2.82 14.61
CA VAL A 89 3.09 3.37 14.18
C VAL A 89 4.22 2.58 14.84
N SER A 90 4.20 2.44 16.18
CA SER A 90 5.20 1.68 16.94
C SER A 90 5.26 0.21 16.51
N PHE A 91 4.11 -0.44 16.31
CA PHE A 91 4.03 -1.81 15.81
C PHE A 91 4.67 -1.95 14.42
N SER A 92 4.38 -1.00 13.51
CA SER A 92 4.96 -1.02 12.18
C SER A 92 6.47 -0.80 12.21
N MET A 93 6.94 0.11 13.04
CA MET A 93 8.37 0.36 13.24
C MET A 93 9.09 -0.89 13.79
N ASP A 94 8.48 -1.60 14.74
CA ASP A 94 9.00 -2.87 15.25
C ASP A 94 9.09 -3.94 14.16
N LEU A 95 8.05 -4.06 13.31
CA LEU A 95 8.09 -4.95 12.15
C LEU A 95 9.24 -4.62 11.20
N PHE A 96 9.46 -3.33 10.91
CA PHE A 96 10.55 -2.88 10.06
C PHE A 96 11.93 -3.16 10.69
N SER A 97 12.08 -2.96 11.98
CA SER A 97 13.36 -3.21 12.69
C SER A 97 13.77 -4.68 12.64
N LYS A 98 12.80 -5.59 12.81
CA LYS A 98 13.00 -7.05 12.82
C LYS A 98 13.13 -7.68 11.43
N SER A 99 12.84 -6.95 10.36
CA SER A 99 12.83 -7.49 9.00
C SER A 99 14.04 -7.04 8.20
N LYS A 100 14.66 -7.92 7.42
CA LYS A 100 15.68 -7.52 6.42
C LYS A 100 15.04 -6.90 5.18
N LYS A 101 13.87 -7.39 4.77
CA LYS A 101 13.06 -6.86 3.66
C LYS A 101 11.61 -6.77 4.10
N LEU A 102 11.00 -5.61 3.93
CA LEU A 102 9.60 -5.41 4.28
C LEU A 102 8.98 -4.27 3.47
N ILE A 103 7.90 -4.57 2.80
CA ILE A 103 7.06 -3.60 2.10
C ILE A 103 5.68 -3.64 2.77
N ILE A 104 5.21 -2.51 3.29
CA ILE A 104 3.86 -2.40 3.87
C ILE A 104 3.02 -1.48 2.99
N GLY A 105 1.92 -2.02 2.46
CA GLY A 105 0.92 -1.26 1.72
C GLY A 105 -0.13 -0.68 2.65
N LEU A 106 -0.41 0.62 2.49
CA LEU A 106 -1.40 1.36 3.27
C LEU A 106 -2.24 2.26 2.36
N SER A 107 -3.53 2.43 2.69
CA SER A 107 -4.32 3.51 2.11
C SER A 107 -4.29 4.71 3.05
N PRO A 108 -3.84 5.89 2.60
CA PRO A 108 -3.78 7.09 3.42
C PRO A 108 -5.19 7.59 3.82
N GLU A 109 -6.20 7.26 3.05
CA GLU A 109 -7.60 7.56 3.32
C GLU A 109 -8.12 6.77 4.53
N GLY A 110 -7.64 5.55 4.73
CA GLY A 110 -8.03 4.63 5.80
C GLY A 110 -9.47 4.13 5.70
N THR A 111 -10.16 4.46 4.61
CA THR A 111 -11.54 4.07 4.27
C THR A 111 -11.67 3.99 2.76
N ARG A 112 -12.82 3.48 2.26
CA ARG A 112 -13.19 3.49 0.83
C ARG A 112 -14.14 4.63 0.46
N GLN A 113 -14.53 5.41 1.44
CA GLN A 113 -15.32 6.63 1.20
C GLN A 113 -14.36 7.77 0.90
N LYS A 114 -14.80 8.70 0.04
CA LYS A 114 -14.05 9.92 -0.23
C LYS A 114 -13.87 10.69 1.09
N VAL A 115 -12.66 11.09 1.39
CA VAL A 115 -12.31 11.85 2.60
C VAL A 115 -11.53 13.10 2.23
N ASP A 116 -11.82 14.19 2.92
CA ASP A 116 -11.12 15.46 2.73
C ASP A 116 -9.74 15.47 3.38
N LYS A 117 -9.56 14.66 4.42
CA LYS A 117 -8.32 14.62 5.19
C LYS A 117 -7.73 13.21 5.23
N TRP A 118 -6.49 13.08 4.81
CA TRP A 118 -5.74 11.84 4.89
C TRP A 118 -5.16 11.61 6.29
N LYS A 119 -4.99 10.35 6.65
CA LYS A 119 -4.31 9.94 7.88
C LYS A 119 -2.81 9.94 7.66
N PHE A 120 -2.06 10.56 8.56
CA PHE A 120 -0.60 10.69 8.46
C PHE A 120 0.21 9.53 9.06
N GLY A 121 -0.46 8.47 9.51
CA GLY A 121 0.21 7.32 10.13
C GLY A 121 1.32 6.72 9.26
N PHE A 122 1.10 6.61 7.95
CA PHE A 122 2.10 6.12 7.01
C PHE A 122 3.36 7.01 6.97
N TYR A 123 3.17 8.33 7.06
CA TYR A 123 4.26 9.30 7.07
C TYR A 123 5.10 9.18 8.34
N HIS A 124 4.45 9.10 9.49
CA HIS A 124 5.16 8.93 10.77
C HIS A 124 5.94 7.61 10.84
N ILE A 125 5.39 6.51 10.26
CA ILE A 125 6.11 5.25 10.15
C ILE A 125 7.35 5.42 9.26
N ALA A 126 7.21 6.05 8.10
CA ALA A 126 8.30 6.22 7.13
C ALA A 126 9.43 7.09 7.70
N VAL A 127 9.09 8.21 8.36
CA VAL A 127 10.06 9.08 9.03
C VAL A 127 10.77 8.35 10.17
N GLY A 128 10.01 7.73 11.08
CA GLY A 128 10.57 7.04 12.25
C GLY A 128 11.44 5.84 11.87
N ALA A 129 11.07 5.13 10.82
CA ALA A 129 11.82 3.97 10.32
C ALA A 129 12.91 4.33 9.29
N LYS A 130 12.99 5.59 8.86
CA LYS A 130 13.94 6.11 7.85
C LYS A 130 13.87 5.39 6.51
N PHE A 131 12.65 5.06 6.04
CA PHE A 131 12.42 4.39 4.75
C PHE A 131 11.60 5.26 3.81
N PRO A 132 11.76 5.05 2.48
CA PRO A 132 10.99 5.80 1.51
C PRO A 132 9.50 5.45 1.52
N ILE A 133 8.71 6.40 1.06
CA ILE A 133 7.31 6.24 0.69
C ILE A 133 7.26 6.06 -0.83
N VAL A 134 6.65 4.96 -1.26
CA VAL A 134 6.43 4.67 -2.68
C VAL A 134 4.97 4.96 -2.98
N ILE A 135 4.72 5.82 -3.95
CA ILE A 135 3.37 6.13 -4.40
C ILE A 135 2.94 5.06 -5.40
N SER A 136 1.83 4.39 -5.11
CA SER A 136 1.15 3.47 -6.03
C SER A 136 -0.24 4.00 -6.33
N PHE A 137 -0.73 3.78 -7.54
CA PHE A 137 -2.01 4.32 -7.97
C PHE A 137 -2.84 3.29 -8.75
N LEU A 138 -4.16 3.49 -8.72
CA LEU A 138 -5.13 2.83 -9.57
C LEU A 138 -5.92 3.91 -10.29
N ASP A 139 -5.71 4.03 -11.60
CA ASP A 139 -6.46 4.93 -12.47
C ASP A 139 -7.54 4.13 -13.19
N TYR A 140 -8.78 4.32 -12.78
CA TYR A 140 -9.92 3.57 -13.33
C TYR A 140 -10.33 4.05 -14.72
N LYS A 141 -10.13 5.32 -15.02
CA LYS A 141 -10.41 5.89 -16.35
C LYS A 141 -9.47 5.29 -17.40
N GLU A 142 -8.19 5.30 -17.11
CA GLU A 142 -7.17 4.78 -18.02
C GLU A 142 -6.93 3.26 -17.84
N LYS A 143 -7.57 2.64 -16.85
CA LYS A 143 -7.32 1.25 -16.41
C LYS A 143 -5.83 0.97 -16.23
N LYS A 144 -5.16 1.84 -15.48
CA LYS A 144 -3.73 1.72 -15.17
C LYS A 144 -3.52 1.50 -13.68
N VAL A 145 -2.70 0.51 -13.34
CA VAL A 145 -2.19 0.30 -11.99
C VAL A 145 -0.67 0.42 -12.03
N GLY A 146 -0.10 1.15 -11.08
CA GLY A 146 1.33 1.40 -11.19
C GLY A 146 1.99 1.98 -9.97
N ILE A 147 3.33 2.15 -10.13
CA ILE A 147 4.19 2.91 -9.24
C ILE A 147 4.42 4.29 -9.87
N GLY A 148 4.16 5.33 -9.09
CA GLY A 148 4.42 6.71 -9.47
C GLY A 148 5.80 7.18 -9.01
N LYS A 149 5.85 7.84 -7.85
CA LYS A 149 7.08 8.43 -7.31
C LYS A 149 7.58 7.69 -6.07
N VAL A 150 8.88 7.74 -5.86
CA VAL A 150 9.53 7.39 -4.60
C VAL A 150 9.86 8.68 -3.86
N ILE A 151 9.46 8.81 -2.62
CA ILE A 151 9.66 10.00 -1.80
C ILE A 151 10.42 9.58 -0.54
N TYR A 152 11.56 10.24 -0.33
CA TYR A 152 12.28 10.14 0.94
C TYR A 152 11.77 11.26 1.85
N PRO A 153 11.09 10.96 2.97
CA PRO A 153 10.49 11.97 3.83
C PRO A 153 11.54 12.96 4.32
N SER A 154 11.28 14.26 4.11
CA SER A 154 12.19 15.34 4.51
C SER A 154 12.08 15.72 5.99
N GLY A 155 11.05 15.20 6.70
CA GLY A 155 10.64 15.66 8.03
C GLY A 155 9.64 16.82 8.01
N ASN A 156 9.52 17.52 6.89
CA ASN A 156 8.50 18.56 6.71
C ASN A 156 7.23 17.95 6.10
N ILE A 157 6.33 17.55 6.98
CA ILE A 157 5.08 16.86 6.59
C ILE A 157 4.24 17.67 5.59
N LYS A 158 4.19 19.00 5.74
CA LYS A 158 3.38 19.84 4.84
C LYS A 158 3.94 19.80 3.41
N LYS A 159 5.25 19.95 3.26
CA LYS A 159 5.94 19.91 1.96
C LYS A 159 5.82 18.53 1.31
N ASP A 160 6.09 17.48 2.06
CA ASP A 160 6.08 16.12 1.52
C ASP A 160 4.64 15.69 1.15
N MET A 161 3.66 16.04 1.98
CA MET A 161 2.25 15.77 1.67
C MET A 161 1.74 16.53 0.45
N GLN A 162 2.21 17.76 0.24
CA GLN A 162 1.86 18.51 -0.96
C GLN A 162 2.31 17.76 -2.23
N ILE A 163 3.55 17.27 -2.24
CA ILE A 163 4.08 16.49 -3.37
C ILE A 163 3.26 15.23 -3.61
N ILE A 164 2.87 14.54 -2.54
CA ILE A 164 2.07 13.31 -2.63
C ILE A 164 0.67 13.63 -3.18
N GLN A 165 0.01 14.62 -2.61
CA GLN A 165 -1.35 15.00 -3.03
C GLN A 165 -1.39 15.54 -4.45
N ASP A 166 -0.41 16.31 -4.87
CA ASP A 166 -0.33 16.83 -6.24
C ASP A 166 -0.19 15.71 -7.26
N PHE A 167 0.56 14.63 -6.93
CA PHE A 167 0.60 13.44 -7.76
C PHE A 167 -0.80 12.82 -7.89
N TYR A 168 -1.50 12.61 -6.79
CA TYR A 168 -2.82 11.95 -6.83
C TYR A 168 -3.93 12.79 -7.46
N LYS A 169 -3.79 14.12 -7.56
CA LYS A 169 -4.71 14.97 -8.34
C LYS A 169 -4.69 14.63 -9.84
N THR A 170 -3.63 14.01 -10.33
CA THR A 170 -3.52 13.57 -11.73
C THR A 170 -4.16 12.21 -12.00
N ILE A 171 -4.58 11.49 -10.96
CA ILE A 171 -5.14 10.14 -11.03
C ILE A 171 -6.66 10.19 -10.94
N THR A 172 -7.33 9.52 -11.86
CA THR A 172 -8.80 9.45 -11.89
C THR A 172 -9.30 8.18 -11.18
N PRO A 173 -10.16 8.32 -10.15
CA PRO A 173 -10.75 7.17 -9.44
C PRO A 173 -11.74 6.39 -10.30
#